data_b80f6a6cbc1c2ddfb5fd5630a81b9d39
#
_entry.id   b80f6a6cbc1c2ddfb5fd5630a81b9d39
#
_cell.length_a   1.000
_cell.length_b   1.000
_cell.length_c   1.000
_cell.angle_alpha   90.00
_cell.angle_beta   90.00
_cell.angle_gamma   90.00
#
_symmetry.space_group_name_H-M   'P 1'
#
loop_
_entity.id
_entity.type
_entity.pdbx_description
1 polymer ?
#
loop_
_entity_poly.entity_id
_entity_poly.type
_entity_poly.pdbx_seq_one_letter_code
_entity_poly.pdbx_strand_id
1 'polypeptide(L)'
;QLKEWKVDAGKKRLSAIFTQGFGGGNGFTILEEPPTLSSDDGEGEKKHLFTISAQSEVAFYQLLEKYIAFLKETDSDFSALCFTNNVCRPHYFPYRLAVIASTKEELVEQLIQWNETRTNTQTVFWGNVEEKKYEMKKKHETEIQNAIRDYDYEKIAEMYVDGYPISFINLYPSRKRAVDLPQYQFDKSLCWLL
;
A
#
# COMPACT_ATOMS: atom_id res chain seq x y z
N GLN A 1 5.68 -20.86 -23.90
CA GLN A 1 5.07 -21.52 -22.74
C GLN A 1 5.84 -21.14 -21.48
N LEU A 2 5.14 -20.72 -20.44
CA LEU A 2 5.73 -20.55 -19.12
C LEU A 2 6.17 -21.92 -18.57
N LYS A 3 7.41 -22.01 -18.08
CA LYS A 3 7.94 -23.21 -17.43
C LYS A 3 8.32 -22.86 -16.00
N GLU A 4 8.07 -23.80 -15.08
CA GLU A 4 8.53 -23.67 -13.71
C GLU A 4 10.07 -23.66 -13.67
N TRP A 5 10.66 -22.69 -12.99
CA TRP A 5 12.09 -22.62 -12.76
C TRP A 5 12.45 -23.39 -11.48
N LYS A 6 12.82 -24.65 -11.63
CA LYS A 6 13.24 -25.51 -10.53
C LYS A 6 14.71 -25.30 -10.21
N VAL A 7 15.02 -25.28 -8.93
CA VAL A 7 16.38 -25.23 -8.39
C VAL A 7 16.56 -26.34 -7.35
N ASP A 8 17.78 -26.76 -7.13
CA ASP A 8 18.12 -27.75 -6.11
C ASP A 8 17.80 -27.22 -4.72
N ALA A 9 17.51 -28.13 -3.77
CA ALA A 9 17.24 -27.76 -2.39
C ALA A 9 18.39 -26.94 -1.79
N GLY A 10 18.05 -25.81 -1.16
CA GLY A 10 19.00 -24.89 -0.55
C GLY A 10 19.68 -23.90 -1.50
N LYS A 11 19.40 -23.96 -2.81
CA LYS A 11 19.84 -22.94 -3.76
C LYS A 11 18.73 -21.93 -4.02
N LYS A 12 19.11 -20.69 -4.30
CA LYS A 12 18.20 -19.61 -4.69
C LYS A 12 18.20 -19.42 -6.20
N ARG A 13 17.06 -18.98 -6.73
CA ARG A 13 16.95 -18.53 -8.12
C ARG A 13 17.68 -17.21 -8.28
N LEU A 14 18.55 -17.13 -9.28
CA LEU A 14 19.28 -15.91 -9.62
C LEU A 14 19.06 -15.60 -11.10
N SER A 15 18.76 -14.36 -11.41
CA SER A 15 18.63 -13.86 -12.78
C SER A 15 19.47 -12.62 -12.97
N ALA A 16 20.06 -12.47 -14.15
CA ALA A 16 20.78 -11.27 -14.54
C ALA A 16 20.11 -10.63 -15.75
N ILE A 17 19.95 -9.32 -15.70
CA ILE A 17 19.44 -8.51 -16.80
C ILE A 17 20.56 -7.57 -17.24
N PHE A 18 20.90 -7.62 -18.52
CA PHE A 18 21.83 -6.72 -19.14
C PHE A 18 21.11 -5.90 -20.21
N THR A 19 21.28 -4.59 -20.18
CA THR A 19 20.70 -3.67 -21.16
C THR A 19 21.76 -2.79 -21.77
N GLN A 20 21.66 -2.55 -23.09
CA GLN A 20 22.51 -1.64 -23.83
C GLN A 20 21.67 -0.56 -24.50
N GLY A 21 22.03 0.70 -24.30
CA GLY A 21 21.43 1.84 -25.00
C GLY A 21 22.26 2.27 -26.22
N PHE A 22 21.60 2.74 -27.26
CA PHE A 22 22.28 3.26 -28.49
C PHE A 22 23.21 4.44 -28.19
N GLY A 23 22.98 5.18 -27.09
CA GLY A 23 23.83 6.27 -26.62
C GLY A 23 25.06 5.82 -25.80
N GLY A 24 25.37 4.52 -25.75
CA GLY A 24 26.53 3.96 -25.03
C GLY A 24 26.30 3.71 -23.53
N GLY A 25 25.11 3.95 -23.03
CA GLY A 25 24.74 3.60 -21.65
C GLY A 25 24.49 2.10 -21.51
N ASN A 26 25.10 1.47 -20.49
CA ASN A 26 24.88 0.07 -20.17
C ASN A 26 24.28 -0.07 -18.78
N GLY A 27 23.30 -0.96 -18.63
CA GLY A 27 22.71 -1.32 -17.34
C GLY A 27 22.89 -2.80 -17.03
N PHE A 28 23.19 -3.13 -15.79
CA PHE A 28 23.30 -4.50 -15.32
C PHE A 28 22.58 -4.64 -13.97
N THR A 29 21.70 -5.65 -13.85
CA THR A 29 20.94 -5.93 -12.64
C THR A 29 20.96 -7.41 -12.35
N ILE A 30 21.19 -7.78 -11.09
CA ILE A 30 21.03 -9.16 -10.60
C ILE A 30 19.79 -9.19 -9.72
N LEU A 31 18.92 -10.16 -9.99
CA LEU A 31 17.74 -10.47 -9.19
C LEU A 31 17.98 -11.79 -8.47
N GLU A 32 17.76 -11.80 -7.17
CA GLU A 32 17.83 -13.00 -6.33
C GLU A 32 16.45 -13.32 -5.78
N GLU A 33 16.15 -14.61 -5.67
CA GLU A 33 14.95 -15.10 -4.98
C GLU A 33 14.90 -14.55 -3.55
N PRO A 34 13.75 -13.99 -3.11
CA PRO A 34 13.65 -13.45 -1.76
C PRO A 34 13.83 -14.55 -0.71
N PRO A 35 14.24 -14.19 0.52
CA PRO A 35 14.30 -15.15 1.62
C PRO A 35 12.89 -15.70 1.91
N THR A 36 12.82 -16.95 2.32
CA THR A 36 11.57 -17.53 2.84
C THR A 36 11.21 -16.79 4.13
N LEU A 37 10.08 -16.11 4.11
CA LEU A 37 9.55 -15.44 5.30
C LEU A 37 8.78 -16.49 6.10
N SER A 38 9.09 -16.61 7.40
CA SER A 38 8.28 -17.40 8.32
C SER A 38 6.94 -16.69 8.51
N SER A 39 5.85 -17.42 8.40
CA SER A 39 4.52 -16.98 8.81
C SER A 39 4.45 -17.05 10.34
N ASP A 40 5.11 -16.13 11.02
CA ASP A 40 4.96 -16.01 12.48
C ASP A 40 3.88 -14.96 12.75
N ASP A 41 2.64 -15.39 12.51
CA ASP A 41 1.45 -14.62 12.83
C ASP A 41 1.01 -15.06 14.22
N GLY A 42 1.41 -14.27 15.22
CA GLY A 42 0.79 -14.40 16.54
C GLY A 42 -0.72 -14.28 16.38
N GLU A 43 -1.42 -15.36 16.66
CA GLU A 43 -2.88 -15.44 16.68
C GLU A 43 -3.45 -14.36 17.61
N GLY A 44 -4.21 -13.46 17.05
CA GLY A 44 -4.98 -12.44 17.75
C GLY A 44 -5.65 -11.52 16.75
N GLU A 45 -6.88 -11.12 17.04
CA GLU A 45 -7.59 -10.06 16.30
C GLU A 45 -6.80 -8.75 16.42
N LYS A 46 -5.80 -8.58 15.53
CA LYS A 46 -5.03 -7.34 15.46
C LYS A 46 -5.71 -6.41 14.46
N LYS A 47 -5.99 -5.21 14.91
CA LYS A 47 -6.36 -4.12 14.01
C LYS A 47 -5.23 -3.87 13.02
N HIS A 48 -5.59 -3.60 11.78
CA HIS A 48 -4.68 -3.21 10.71
C HIS A 48 -5.14 -1.90 10.10
N LEU A 49 -4.19 -1.12 9.63
CA LEU A 49 -4.44 0.06 8.82
C LEU A 49 -4.37 -0.35 7.35
N PHE A 50 -5.36 0.04 6.56
CA PHE A 50 -5.36 -0.09 5.10
C PHE A 50 -5.48 1.29 4.48
N THR A 51 -4.60 1.64 3.51
CA THR A 51 -4.54 2.98 2.96
C THR A 51 -4.69 2.97 1.44
N ILE A 52 -5.39 3.96 0.89
CA ILE A 52 -5.51 4.18 -0.54
C ILE A 52 -5.05 5.60 -0.84
N SER A 53 -4.27 5.79 -1.91
CA SER A 53 -3.98 7.13 -2.41
C SER A 53 -3.98 7.19 -3.92
N ALA A 54 -4.41 8.33 -4.48
CA ALA A 54 -4.40 8.56 -5.92
C ALA A 54 -4.14 10.04 -6.25
N GLN A 55 -3.65 10.25 -7.49
CA GLN A 55 -3.29 11.58 -8.00
C GLN A 55 -4.53 12.42 -8.34
N SER A 56 -5.62 11.80 -8.79
CA SER A 56 -6.86 12.47 -9.12
C SER A 56 -8.05 11.78 -8.47
N GLU A 57 -9.14 12.48 -8.39
CA GLU A 57 -10.39 11.97 -7.84
C GLU A 57 -10.93 10.80 -8.67
N VAL A 58 -10.86 10.89 -10.00
CA VAL A 58 -11.27 9.81 -10.91
C VAL A 58 -10.44 8.55 -10.68
N ALA A 59 -9.12 8.69 -10.65
CA ALA A 59 -8.21 7.58 -10.37
C ALA A 59 -8.47 6.96 -8.99
N PHE A 60 -8.81 7.79 -8.00
CA PHE A 60 -9.12 7.34 -6.65
C PHE A 60 -10.35 6.43 -6.62
N TYR A 61 -11.47 6.87 -7.20
CA TYR A 61 -12.71 6.06 -7.19
C TYR A 61 -12.57 4.78 -8.01
N GLN A 62 -11.90 4.83 -9.15
CA GLN A 62 -11.62 3.63 -9.93
C GLN A 62 -10.75 2.63 -9.16
N LEU A 63 -9.76 3.12 -8.41
CA LEU A 63 -8.91 2.29 -7.57
C LEU A 63 -9.69 1.69 -6.40
N LEU A 64 -10.53 2.48 -5.74
CA LEU A 64 -11.40 2.04 -4.64
C LEU A 64 -12.34 0.90 -5.08
N GLU A 65 -13.02 1.06 -6.21
CA GLU A 65 -13.89 0.01 -6.77
C GLU A 65 -13.14 -1.28 -7.06
N LYS A 66 -11.92 -1.17 -7.61
CA LYS A 66 -11.07 -2.34 -7.86
C LYS A 66 -10.61 -3.02 -6.58
N TYR A 67 -10.29 -2.25 -5.52
CA TYR A 67 -9.97 -2.85 -4.22
C TYR A 67 -11.19 -3.56 -3.62
N ILE A 68 -12.37 -2.96 -3.66
CA ILE A 68 -13.60 -3.60 -3.17
C ILE A 68 -13.87 -4.92 -3.90
N ALA A 69 -13.77 -4.94 -5.23
CA ALA A 69 -13.96 -6.15 -6.02
C ALA A 69 -12.91 -7.22 -5.69
N PHE A 70 -11.65 -6.84 -5.67
CA PHE A 70 -10.53 -7.73 -5.38
C PHE A 70 -10.60 -8.34 -3.97
N LEU A 71 -10.90 -7.51 -2.95
CA LEU A 71 -10.98 -7.96 -1.56
C LEU A 71 -12.11 -8.97 -1.33
N LYS A 72 -13.19 -8.92 -2.12
CA LYS A 72 -14.29 -9.89 -2.07
C LYS A 72 -13.89 -11.27 -2.59
N GLU A 73 -12.93 -11.33 -3.52
CA GLU A 73 -12.57 -12.55 -4.24
C GLU A 73 -11.28 -13.21 -3.74
N THR A 74 -10.38 -12.42 -3.12
CA THR A 74 -9.06 -12.92 -2.71
C THR A 74 -9.12 -13.76 -1.44
N ASP A 75 -8.35 -14.87 -1.43
CA ASP A 75 -8.11 -15.70 -0.24
C ASP A 75 -6.80 -15.33 0.47
N SER A 76 -6.17 -14.24 0.08
CA SER A 76 -4.91 -13.81 0.69
C SER A 76 -5.09 -13.40 2.14
N ASP A 77 -4.06 -13.69 2.95
CA ASP A 77 -4.01 -13.27 4.35
C ASP A 77 -4.17 -11.75 4.50
N PHE A 78 -5.03 -11.32 5.42
CA PHE A 78 -5.38 -9.92 5.61
C PHE A 78 -4.19 -9.07 6.06
N SER A 79 -3.34 -9.59 6.94
CA SER A 79 -2.12 -8.92 7.38
C SER A 79 -1.13 -8.73 6.23
N ALA A 80 -0.98 -9.73 5.35
CA ALA A 80 -0.13 -9.65 4.15
C ALA A 80 -0.69 -8.65 3.11
N LEU A 81 -2.02 -8.57 2.97
CA LEU A 81 -2.68 -7.55 2.14
C LEU A 81 -2.37 -6.13 2.64
N CYS A 82 -2.58 -5.88 3.94
CA CYS A 82 -2.29 -4.58 4.55
C CYS A 82 -0.81 -4.23 4.47
N PHE A 83 0.09 -5.18 4.75
CA PHE A 83 1.53 -4.99 4.59
C PHE A 83 1.88 -4.59 3.15
N THR A 84 1.44 -5.37 2.16
CA THR A 84 1.77 -5.13 0.77
C THR A 84 1.25 -3.78 0.30
N ASN A 85 0.02 -3.44 0.69
CA ASN A 85 -0.58 -2.17 0.32
C ASN A 85 0.16 -0.99 0.94
N ASN A 86 0.43 -1.05 2.24
CA ASN A 86 1.03 0.08 2.95
C ASN A 86 2.54 0.24 2.68
N VAL A 87 3.27 -0.87 2.46
CA VAL A 87 4.73 -0.84 2.34
C VAL A 87 5.20 -0.86 0.89
N CYS A 88 4.48 -1.56 0.00
CA CYS A 88 4.91 -1.76 -1.38
C CYS A 88 4.20 -0.86 -2.40
N ARG A 89 3.33 0.06 -1.95
CA ARG A 89 2.64 1.02 -2.80
C ARG A 89 3.02 2.46 -2.44
N PRO A 90 2.97 3.40 -3.41
CA PRO A 90 3.24 4.81 -3.14
C PRO A 90 2.07 5.46 -2.37
N HIS A 91 2.39 6.33 -1.41
CA HIS A 91 1.43 7.00 -0.54
C HIS A 91 1.59 8.53 -0.52
N TYR A 92 2.16 9.11 -1.55
CA TYR A 92 2.42 10.57 -1.65
C TYR A 92 1.37 11.32 -2.47
N PHE A 93 0.36 10.64 -2.99
CA PHE A 93 -0.70 11.27 -3.76
C PHE A 93 -1.67 12.07 -2.87
N PRO A 94 -2.38 13.10 -3.44
CA PRO A 94 -3.19 14.02 -2.64
C PRO A 94 -4.50 13.42 -2.12
N TYR A 95 -5.19 12.60 -2.91
CA TYR A 95 -6.44 11.96 -2.51
C TYR A 95 -6.15 10.74 -1.65
N ARG A 96 -6.50 10.79 -0.35
CA ARG A 96 -6.10 9.75 0.62
C ARG A 96 -7.28 9.22 1.42
N LEU A 97 -7.34 7.92 1.58
CA LEU A 97 -8.26 7.21 2.47
C LEU A 97 -7.45 6.28 3.37
N ALA A 98 -7.79 6.24 4.64
CA ALA A 98 -7.25 5.29 5.61
C ALA A 98 -8.41 4.60 6.31
N VAL A 99 -8.33 3.28 6.43
CA VAL A 99 -9.34 2.43 7.05
C VAL A 99 -8.69 1.54 8.09
N ILE A 100 -9.25 1.50 9.29
CA ILE A 100 -8.82 0.62 10.39
C ILE A 100 -9.80 -0.54 10.45
N ALA A 101 -9.31 -1.77 10.27
CA ALA A 101 -10.13 -2.98 10.31
C ALA A 101 -9.36 -4.13 10.95
N SER A 102 -10.08 -5.08 11.53
CA SER A 102 -9.53 -6.31 12.10
C SER A 102 -9.61 -7.50 11.14
N THR A 103 -10.55 -7.44 10.18
CA THR A 103 -10.76 -8.48 9.18
C THR A 103 -10.92 -7.89 7.78
N LYS A 104 -10.74 -8.75 6.78
CA LYS A 104 -10.96 -8.39 5.38
C LYS A 104 -12.42 -8.02 5.11
N GLU A 105 -13.33 -8.74 5.72
CA GLU A 105 -14.78 -8.53 5.60
C GLU A 105 -15.17 -7.16 6.15
N GLU A 106 -14.69 -6.82 7.35
CA GLU A 106 -14.89 -5.51 7.95
C GLU A 106 -14.34 -4.38 7.07
N LEU A 107 -13.14 -4.57 6.50
CA LEU A 107 -12.56 -3.61 5.56
C LEU A 107 -13.47 -3.39 4.34
N VAL A 108 -13.98 -4.46 3.74
CA VAL A 108 -14.87 -4.38 2.58
C VAL A 108 -16.15 -3.62 2.90
N GLU A 109 -16.78 -3.93 4.03
CA GLU A 109 -17.99 -3.25 4.48
C GLU A 109 -17.77 -1.76 4.68
N GLN A 110 -16.69 -1.38 5.36
CA GLN A 110 -16.33 0.01 5.60
C GLN A 110 -16.02 0.77 4.29
N LEU A 111 -15.32 0.14 3.35
CA LEU A 111 -15.04 0.73 2.04
C LEU A 111 -16.32 0.96 1.23
N ILE A 112 -17.26 0.02 1.24
CA ILE A 112 -18.55 0.15 0.56
C ILE A 112 -19.36 1.27 1.20
N GLN A 113 -19.52 1.24 2.52
CA GLN A 113 -20.26 2.26 3.26
C GLN A 113 -19.70 3.65 3.02
N TRP A 114 -18.36 3.80 3.09
CA TRP A 114 -17.72 5.08 2.81
C TRP A 114 -17.93 5.50 1.35
N ASN A 115 -17.87 4.57 0.40
CA ASN A 115 -18.12 4.87 -1.02
C ASN A 115 -19.53 5.41 -1.28
N GLU A 116 -20.51 5.01 -0.50
CA GLU A 116 -21.90 5.49 -0.58
C GLU A 116 -22.12 6.82 0.13
N THR A 117 -21.58 6.94 1.35
CA THR A 117 -21.90 8.05 2.26
C THR A 117 -20.91 9.21 2.21
N ARG A 118 -19.66 8.96 1.79
CA ARG A 118 -18.53 9.91 1.82
C ARG A 118 -18.27 10.51 3.20
N THR A 119 -18.63 9.78 4.26
CA THR A 119 -18.56 10.27 5.63
C THR A 119 -17.40 9.59 6.38
N ASN A 120 -16.55 10.39 7.01
CA ASN A 120 -15.55 9.90 7.95
C ASN A 120 -16.22 9.32 9.20
N THR A 121 -15.62 8.26 9.73
CA THR A 121 -16.05 7.61 10.97
C THR A 121 -14.86 7.51 11.94
N GLN A 122 -15.01 6.79 13.05
CA GLN A 122 -13.89 6.52 13.96
C GLN A 122 -12.84 5.59 13.37
N THR A 123 -13.18 4.85 12.32
CA THR A 123 -12.31 3.86 11.67
C THR A 123 -12.01 4.18 10.22
N VAL A 124 -12.68 5.17 9.62
CA VAL A 124 -12.51 5.56 8.21
C VAL A 124 -12.23 7.06 8.12
N PHE A 125 -11.09 7.39 7.57
CA PHE A 125 -10.56 8.75 7.45
C PHE A 125 -10.30 9.09 5.98
N TRP A 126 -10.79 10.23 5.55
CA TRP A 126 -10.59 10.75 4.21
C TRP A 126 -10.01 12.15 4.24
N GLY A 127 -9.11 12.45 3.32
CA GLY A 127 -8.55 13.80 3.13
C GLY A 127 -8.05 14.03 1.71
N ASN A 128 -8.13 15.31 1.29
CA ASN A 128 -7.48 15.81 0.09
C ASN A 128 -6.37 16.78 0.49
N VAL A 129 -5.12 16.41 0.21
CA VAL A 129 -3.93 17.17 0.61
C VAL A 129 -3.70 18.39 -0.29
N GLU A 130 -4.21 18.41 -1.54
CA GLU A 130 -4.09 19.57 -2.44
C GLU A 130 -4.74 20.83 -1.86
N GLU A 131 -5.79 20.65 -1.05
CA GLU A 131 -6.50 21.75 -0.40
C GLU A 131 -5.77 22.29 0.84
N LYS A 132 -4.74 21.57 1.33
CA LYS A 132 -4.02 21.90 2.55
C LYS A 132 -2.62 22.44 2.24
N LYS A 133 -2.36 23.70 2.61
CA LYS A 133 -0.98 24.25 2.60
C LYS A 133 -0.20 23.63 3.75
N TYR A 134 0.84 22.88 3.42
CA TYR A 134 1.59 22.07 4.34
C TYR A 134 2.91 22.73 4.78
N GLU A 135 3.08 23.01 6.06
CA GLU A 135 4.36 23.28 6.68
C GLU A 135 4.75 22.09 7.59
N MET A 136 5.65 21.22 7.11
CA MET A 136 6.23 20.17 7.93
C MET A 136 7.12 20.77 9.03
N LYS A 137 6.66 20.71 10.28
CA LYS A 137 7.47 21.09 11.45
C LYS A 137 8.11 19.83 12.05
N LYS A 138 9.35 19.94 12.53
CA LYS A 138 10.08 18.86 13.26
C LYS A 138 9.27 18.25 14.43
N LYS A 139 8.36 19.02 15.02
CA LYS A 139 7.46 18.55 16.07
C LYS A 139 6.59 17.36 15.63
N HIS A 140 6.12 17.37 14.39
CA HIS A 140 5.24 16.31 13.87
C HIS A 140 5.97 14.99 13.61
N GLU A 141 7.29 15.04 13.32
CA GLU A 141 8.08 13.83 13.15
C GLU A 141 8.11 12.98 14.44
N THR A 142 8.26 13.63 15.60
CA THR A 142 8.22 12.95 16.89
C THR A 142 6.80 12.38 17.17
N GLU A 143 5.75 13.12 16.83
CA GLU A 143 4.37 12.63 16.99
C GLU A 143 4.11 11.40 16.12
N ILE A 144 4.56 11.40 14.86
CA ILE A 144 4.46 10.26 13.96
C ILE A 144 5.19 9.04 14.53
N GLN A 145 6.43 9.22 14.99
CA GLN A 145 7.23 8.13 15.55
C GLN A 145 6.60 7.55 16.83
N ASN A 146 6.02 8.39 17.68
CA ASN A 146 5.30 7.93 18.86
C ASN A 146 4.04 7.15 18.48
N ALA A 147 3.21 7.67 17.57
CA ALA A 147 2.01 6.99 17.11
C ALA A 147 2.32 5.62 16.49
N ILE A 148 3.38 5.53 15.68
CA ILE A 148 3.85 4.27 15.09
C ILE A 148 4.30 3.29 16.17
N ARG A 149 5.13 3.74 17.12
CA ARG A 149 5.64 2.91 18.22
C ARG A 149 4.52 2.35 19.09
N ASP A 150 3.50 3.18 19.36
CA ASP A 150 2.39 2.84 20.25
C ASP A 150 1.22 2.15 19.49
N TYR A 151 1.35 1.91 18.18
CA TYR A 151 0.32 1.35 17.28
C TYR A 151 -1.01 2.12 17.36
N ASP A 152 -0.92 3.45 17.51
CA ASP A 152 -2.08 4.34 17.50
C ASP A 152 -2.56 4.55 16.06
N TYR A 153 -3.34 3.58 15.56
CA TYR A 153 -3.81 3.57 14.18
C TYR A 153 -4.73 4.75 13.86
N GLU A 154 -5.50 5.23 14.81
CA GLU A 154 -6.39 6.40 14.63
C GLU A 154 -5.54 7.64 14.36
N LYS A 155 -4.54 7.89 15.19
CA LYS A 155 -3.62 9.01 15.00
C LYS A 155 -2.81 8.91 13.72
N ILE A 156 -2.35 7.71 13.36
CA ILE A 156 -1.63 7.47 12.10
C ILE A 156 -2.54 7.75 10.90
N ALA A 157 -3.80 7.30 10.95
CA ALA A 157 -4.78 7.53 9.89
C ALA A 157 -5.09 9.03 9.70
N GLU A 158 -5.34 9.77 10.79
CA GLU A 158 -5.52 11.21 10.76
C GLU A 158 -4.33 11.92 10.12
N MET A 159 -3.12 11.63 10.60
CA MET A 159 -1.91 12.24 10.08
C MET A 159 -1.68 11.88 8.60
N TYR A 160 -1.98 10.64 8.20
CA TYR A 160 -1.86 10.21 6.81
C TYR A 160 -2.76 10.99 5.88
N VAL A 161 -4.06 11.12 6.20
CA VAL A 161 -5.01 11.85 5.34
C VAL A 161 -4.81 13.37 5.40
N ASP A 162 -4.13 13.85 6.43
CA ASP A 162 -3.66 15.22 6.52
C ASP A 162 -2.40 15.50 5.70
N GLY A 163 -1.78 14.48 5.11
CA GLY A 163 -0.66 14.62 4.19
C GLY A 163 0.71 14.31 4.77
N TYR A 164 0.81 13.96 6.06
CA TYR A 164 2.10 13.64 6.66
C TYR A 164 2.75 12.43 5.99
N PRO A 165 4.08 12.43 5.83
CA PRO A 165 4.82 11.27 5.32
C PRO A 165 4.93 10.20 6.39
N ILE A 166 4.17 9.12 6.24
CA ILE A 166 4.18 7.99 7.17
C ILE A 166 5.11 6.90 6.65
N SER A 167 6.07 6.47 7.47
CA SER A 167 6.92 5.30 7.16
C SER A 167 6.23 4.02 7.65
N PHE A 168 5.33 3.50 6.84
CA PHE A 168 4.51 2.33 7.18
C PHE A 168 5.30 1.07 7.50
N ILE A 169 6.53 0.91 7.00
CA ILE A 169 7.36 -0.27 7.28
C ILE A 169 7.58 -0.47 8.80
N ASN A 170 7.58 0.61 9.56
CA ASN A 170 7.79 0.58 11.01
C ASN A 170 6.57 0.06 11.81
N LEU A 171 5.40 -0.11 11.15
CA LEU A 171 4.23 -0.78 11.74
C LEU A 171 4.33 -2.30 11.68
N TYR A 172 5.30 -2.84 10.94
CA TYR A 172 5.43 -4.27 10.71
C TYR A 172 6.75 -4.78 11.29
N PRO A 173 6.73 -5.43 12.48
CA PRO A 173 7.94 -5.95 13.13
C PRO A 173 8.59 -7.06 12.31
N SER A 174 7.81 -7.80 11.54
CA SER A 174 8.29 -8.81 10.59
C SER A 174 7.80 -8.50 9.19
N ARG A 175 8.66 -8.78 8.19
CA ARG A 175 8.26 -8.64 6.77
C ARG A 175 7.31 -9.77 6.41
N LYS A 176 6.19 -9.43 5.81
CA LYS A 176 5.25 -10.37 5.22
C LYS A 176 5.60 -10.66 3.76
N ARG A 177 5.14 -11.80 3.25
CA ARG A 177 5.21 -12.07 1.81
C ARG A 177 4.27 -11.11 1.09
N ALA A 178 4.80 -10.40 0.09
CA ALA A 178 3.98 -9.54 -0.74
C ALA A 178 2.95 -10.38 -1.52
N VAL A 179 1.75 -9.84 -1.67
CA VAL A 179 0.63 -10.41 -2.43
C VAL A 179 0.30 -9.54 -3.64
N ASP A 180 -0.31 -10.12 -4.65
CA ASP A 180 -0.77 -9.36 -5.80
C ASP A 180 -1.93 -8.45 -5.38
N LEU A 181 -1.82 -7.18 -5.72
CA LEU A 181 -2.85 -6.16 -5.47
C LEU A 181 -3.28 -5.52 -6.79
N PRO A 182 -4.50 -4.96 -6.86
CA PRO A 182 -4.93 -4.19 -8.01
C PRO A 182 -3.89 -3.14 -8.42
N GLN A 183 -3.69 -3.00 -9.72
CA GLN A 183 -2.79 -1.99 -10.25
C GLN A 183 -3.40 -0.60 -10.12
N TYR A 184 -2.54 0.41 -9.99
CA TYR A 184 -2.95 1.81 -9.98
C TYR A 184 -3.75 2.16 -11.23
N GLN A 185 -4.83 2.90 -11.04
CA GLN A 185 -5.69 3.35 -12.12
C GLN A 185 -5.28 4.75 -12.57
N PHE A 186 -4.62 4.80 -13.73
CA PHE A 186 -4.21 6.08 -14.32
C PHE A 186 -5.39 6.76 -15.00
N ASP A 187 -5.49 8.08 -14.85
CA ASP A 187 -6.34 8.91 -15.71
C ASP A 187 -5.87 8.80 -17.16
N LYS A 188 -6.76 8.38 -18.03
CA LYS A 188 -6.47 8.23 -19.47
C LYS A 188 -6.74 9.55 -20.15
N SER A 189 -5.74 10.42 -20.24
CA SER A 189 -5.78 11.62 -21.08
C SER A 189 -5.02 11.38 -22.39
N LEU A 190 -5.55 11.96 -23.48
CA LEU A 190 -4.89 11.89 -24.78
C LEU A 190 -3.69 12.84 -24.77
N CYS A 191 -2.47 12.28 -24.84
CA CYS A 191 -1.23 13.06 -24.79
C CYS A 191 -0.57 13.22 -26.18
N TRP A 192 -1.30 12.97 -27.29
CA TRP A 192 -0.80 13.21 -28.63
C TRP A 192 -1.02 14.66 -29.06
N LEU A 193 0.02 15.25 -29.63
CA LEU A 193 -0.11 16.46 -30.43
C LEU A 193 -0.83 16.08 -31.74
N LEU A 194 -2.03 16.62 -31.97
CA LEU A 194 -2.75 16.53 -33.24
C LEU A 194 -2.13 17.49 -34.25
#